data_b2bf6dab4fb365a78d1750a42abae2af
#
_entry.id   b2bf6dab4fb365a78d1750a42abae2af
#
_cell.length_a   1.000
_cell.length_b   1.000
_cell.length_c   1.000
_cell.angle_alpha   90.00
_cell.angle_beta   90.00
_cell.angle_gamma   90.00
#
_symmetry.space_group_name_H-M   'P 1'
#
loop_
_entity.id
_entity.type
_entity.pdbx_description
1 polymer ?
#
loop_
_entity_poly.entity_id
_entity_poly.type
_entity_poly.pdbx_seq_one_letter_code
_entity_poly.pdbx_strand_id
1 'polypeptide(L)'
;MKAISLFSGCGGDTLGLERAGYKVVAFSEFNKSAIASHLANFPDSEHLVEPVSKNSDITKVPNTVFAKYKDQIDIIFAGFNCQGFSRAGKRKVTDPRNQLFQQFVRATDQIKPRFIIGENVTGLASMKSGPNEDDPLMLDIIRQAFRQIGYELTYKVLEANEYGVPQKRKRILIVGWKTGTFDPASYWAAVAAHGAAKTLPRMRSFVTKSMDGAFLLSPQILPQGFRDVALEVPDDAAVEGKHHPFVELKATERLLSCSKRDSPVHSEIINLDNPSKTIICTYDHQPRLLLGLKKPNGHCYARSLLPLELKQIQGFPADFIVTGSIKDQITQIGNAVPPQLVEAVASVLKGL
;
A
#
# COMPACT_ATOMS: atom_id res chain seq x y z
N MET A 1 12.94 7.60 19.87
CA MET A 1 12.47 6.20 19.77
C MET A 1 12.95 5.64 18.46
N LYS A 2 13.26 4.32 18.39
CA LYS A 2 13.82 3.67 17.20
C LYS A 2 12.87 2.61 16.66
N ALA A 3 12.83 2.47 15.33
CA ALA A 3 12.06 1.44 14.67
C ALA A 3 12.86 0.68 13.63
N ILE A 4 12.39 -0.51 13.27
CA ILE A 4 12.88 -1.30 12.14
C ILE A 4 11.68 -1.61 11.24
N SER A 5 11.85 -1.46 9.92
CA SER A 5 10.87 -1.81 8.91
C SER A 5 11.26 -3.08 8.17
N LEU A 6 10.40 -4.09 8.18
CA LEU A 6 10.57 -5.33 7.43
C LEU A 6 9.59 -5.36 6.25
N PHE A 7 10.07 -5.80 5.09
CA PHE A 7 9.30 -5.77 3.83
C PHE A 7 8.87 -4.36 3.45
N SER A 8 9.77 -3.39 3.62
CA SER A 8 9.47 -1.95 3.62
C SER A 8 8.97 -1.41 2.27
N GLY A 9 9.12 -2.16 1.18
CA GLY A 9 8.82 -1.62 -0.14
C GLY A 9 9.61 -0.33 -0.41
N CYS A 10 8.95 0.69 -0.94
CA CYS A 10 9.55 2.01 -1.16
C CYS A 10 9.61 2.87 0.12
N GLY A 11 9.13 2.39 1.27
CA GLY A 11 9.22 3.12 2.55
C GLY A 11 7.95 3.88 2.95
N GLY A 12 6.77 3.42 2.53
CA GLY A 12 5.51 4.05 2.97
C GLY A 12 5.27 3.91 4.47
N ASP A 13 5.59 2.77 5.03
CA ASP A 13 5.59 2.48 6.46
C ASP A 13 6.67 3.28 7.20
N THR A 14 7.88 3.33 6.65
CA THR A 14 8.99 4.12 7.19
C THR A 14 8.60 5.60 7.31
N LEU A 15 7.99 6.18 6.26
CA LEU A 15 7.50 7.55 6.30
C LEU A 15 6.44 7.75 7.40
N GLY A 16 5.54 6.78 7.57
CA GLY A 16 4.52 6.83 8.62
C GLY A 16 5.11 6.73 10.04
N LEU A 17 6.10 5.85 10.23
CA LEU A 17 6.82 5.72 11.50
C LEU A 17 7.61 7.01 11.84
N GLU A 18 8.27 7.61 10.87
CA GLU A 18 9.03 8.85 11.10
C GLU A 18 8.10 10.04 11.40
N ARG A 19 6.96 10.13 10.74
CA ARG A 19 5.91 11.12 11.09
C ARG A 19 5.35 10.92 12.49
N ALA A 20 5.29 9.68 12.97
CA ALA A 20 4.94 9.36 14.36
C ALA A 20 6.08 9.69 15.36
N GLY A 21 7.26 10.07 14.87
CA GLY A 21 8.42 10.47 15.68
C GLY A 21 9.34 9.32 16.07
N TYR A 22 9.34 8.23 15.31
CA TYR A 22 10.32 7.16 15.41
C TYR A 22 11.41 7.38 14.36
N LYS A 23 12.68 7.10 14.69
CA LYS A 23 13.76 6.99 13.70
C LYS A 23 13.81 5.53 13.21
N VAL A 24 13.60 5.30 11.91
CA VAL A 24 13.77 3.97 11.31
C VAL A 24 15.26 3.74 11.06
N VAL A 25 15.88 2.93 11.93
CA VAL A 25 17.33 2.71 11.91
C VAL A 25 17.78 1.61 10.96
N ALA A 26 16.84 0.71 10.59
CA ALA A 26 17.12 -0.36 9.63
C ALA A 26 15.86 -0.81 8.90
N PHE A 27 16.04 -1.38 7.72
CA PHE A 27 14.96 -1.93 6.92
C PHE A 27 15.37 -3.20 6.17
N SER A 28 14.37 -4.01 5.79
CA SER A 28 14.53 -5.17 4.93
C SER A 28 13.62 -5.05 3.71
N GLU A 29 14.19 -5.21 2.53
CA GLU A 29 13.49 -5.27 1.24
C GLU A 29 14.37 -6.05 0.24
N PHE A 30 13.78 -6.80 -0.70
CA PHE A 30 14.55 -7.58 -1.68
C PHE A 30 14.46 -7.01 -3.11
N ASN A 31 13.45 -6.19 -3.40
CA ASN A 31 13.27 -5.58 -4.72
C ASN A 31 14.25 -4.40 -4.89
N LYS A 32 15.11 -4.46 -5.91
CA LYS A 32 16.16 -3.47 -6.15
C LYS A 32 15.64 -2.04 -6.32
N SER A 33 14.55 -1.84 -7.08
CA SER A 33 13.97 -0.51 -7.29
C SER A 33 13.37 0.03 -6.00
N ALA A 34 12.73 -0.83 -5.18
CA ALA A 34 12.17 -0.44 -3.90
C ALA A 34 13.28 -0.09 -2.88
N ILE A 35 14.37 -0.86 -2.84
CA ILE A 35 15.56 -0.54 -2.03
C ILE A 35 16.12 0.82 -2.42
N ALA A 36 16.27 1.11 -3.72
CA ALA A 36 16.77 2.38 -4.21
C ALA A 36 15.83 3.55 -3.83
N SER A 37 14.51 3.36 -3.92
CA SER A 37 13.52 4.34 -3.48
C SER A 37 13.60 4.58 -1.98
N HIS A 38 13.69 3.52 -1.19
CA HIS A 38 13.81 3.62 0.26
C HIS A 38 15.06 4.42 0.68
N LEU A 39 16.23 4.05 0.16
CA LEU A 39 17.50 4.72 0.47
C LEU A 39 17.55 6.17 -0.02
N ALA A 40 16.88 6.50 -1.13
CA ALA A 40 16.80 7.88 -1.62
C ALA A 40 16.03 8.81 -0.67
N ASN A 41 15.07 8.27 0.09
CA ASN A 41 14.27 9.05 1.05
C ASN A 41 14.78 8.90 2.51
N PHE A 42 15.42 7.78 2.83
CA PHE A 42 15.88 7.45 4.19
C PHE A 42 17.33 6.93 4.16
N PRO A 43 18.31 7.80 3.82
CA PRO A 43 19.70 7.40 3.60
C PRO A 43 20.40 6.87 4.85
N ASP A 44 19.93 7.23 6.04
CA ASP A 44 20.50 6.80 7.34
C ASP A 44 20.00 5.42 7.79
N SER A 45 19.04 4.81 7.08
CA SER A 45 18.45 3.53 7.44
C SER A 45 19.31 2.37 6.91
N GLU A 46 19.83 1.51 7.80
CA GLU A 46 20.66 0.36 7.40
C GLU A 46 19.83 -0.68 6.64
N HIS A 47 20.27 -1.05 5.44
CA HIS A 47 19.65 -2.16 4.70
C HIS A 47 20.13 -3.50 5.25
N LEU A 48 19.20 -4.29 5.81
CA LEU A 48 19.48 -5.60 6.39
C LEU A 48 19.68 -6.64 5.30
N VAL A 49 20.90 -7.15 5.20
CA VAL A 49 21.30 -8.14 4.19
C VAL A 49 22.12 -9.25 4.83
N GLU A 50 22.28 -10.36 4.11
CA GLU A 50 23.26 -11.37 4.45
C GLU A 50 24.69 -10.76 4.34
N PRO A 51 25.54 -10.85 5.39
CA PRO A 51 26.77 -10.05 5.45
C PRO A 51 27.81 -10.35 4.37
N VAL A 52 27.90 -11.60 3.89
CA VAL A 52 28.92 -12.04 2.92
C VAL A 52 28.44 -11.84 1.50
N SER A 53 27.31 -12.45 1.12
CA SER A 53 26.78 -12.41 -0.24
C SER A 53 26.01 -11.13 -0.58
N LYS A 54 25.70 -10.32 0.45
CA LYS A 54 24.83 -9.12 0.34
C LYS A 54 23.42 -9.46 -0.17
N ASN A 55 22.98 -10.70 0.05
CA ASN A 55 21.66 -11.14 -0.34
C ASN A 55 20.58 -10.42 0.49
N SER A 56 19.63 -9.79 -0.19
CA SER A 56 18.54 -8.98 0.39
C SER A 56 17.30 -9.81 0.78
N ASP A 57 17.29 -11.12 0.46
CA ASP A 57 16.21 -12.00 0.88
C ASP A 57 16.27 -12.20 2.40
N ILE A 58 15.27 -11.74 3.11
CA ILE A 58 15.18 -11.82 4.57
C ILE A 58 15.35 -13.26 5.09
N THR A 59 14.98 -14.29 4.30
CA THR A 59 15.16 -15.69 4.69
C THR A 59 16.63 -16.11 4.75
N LYS A 60 17.52 -15.35 4.11
CA LYS A 60 18.97 -15.56 4.09
C LYS A 60 19.71 -14.70 5.11
N VAL A 61 19.07 -13.68 5.65
CA VAL A 61 19.65 -12.81 6.68
C VAL A 61 19.79 -13.60 7.99
N PRO A 62 21.00 -13.78 8.54
CA PRO A 62 21.20 -14.58 9.74
C PRO A 62 20.71 -13.86 11.01
N ASN A 63 20.41 -14.63 12.06
CA ASN A 63 19.92 -14.08 13.33
C ASN A 63 20.88 -13.07 13.97
N THR A 64 22.19 -13.22 13.74
CA THR A 64 23.22 -12.30 14.24
C THR A 64 23.04 -10.86 13.75
N VAL A 65 22.45 -10.66 12.56
CA VAL A 65 22.14 -9.33 12.01
C VAL A 65 21.03 -8.68 12.83
N PHE A 66 19.97 -9.42 13.15
CA PHE A 66 18.88 -8.92 14.00
C PHE A 66 19.31 -8.73 15.46
N ALA A 67 20.12 -9.63 15.98
CA ALA A 67 20.59 -9.59 17.36
C ALA A 67 21.40 -8.32 17.72
N LYS A 68 21.98 -7.63 16.72
CA LYS A 68 22.64 -6.32 16.93
C LYS A 68 21.69 -5.27 17.52
N TYR A 69 20.39 -5.40 17.27
CA TYR A 69 19.36 -4.46 17.69
C TYR A 69 18.60 -4.90 18.94
N LYS A 70 19.02 -5.99 19.56
CA LYS A 70 18.36 -6.57 20.73
C LYS A 70 18.16 -5.51 21.82
N ASP A 71 16.91 -5.40 22.30
CA ASP A 71 16.47 -4.49 23.37
C ASP A 71 16.71 -2.99 23.09
N GLN A 72 16.97 -2.60 21.81
CA GLN A 72 17.23 -1.21 21.40
C GLN A 72 16.09 -0.62 20.56
N ILE A 73 15.09 -1.41 20.19
CA ILE A 73 14.04 -1.03 19.26
C ILE A 73 12.71 -0.94 19.97
N ASP A 74 12.02 0.17 19.75
CA ASP A 74 10.67 0.37 20.28
C ASP A 74 9.62 -0.34 19.43
N ILE A 75 9.72 -0.23 18.07
CA ILE A 75 8.76 -0.84 17.15
C ILE A 75 9.47 -1.61 16.03
N ILE A 76 8.98 -2.81 15.72
CA ILE A 76 9.19 -3.45 14.42
C ILE A 76 7.88 -3.33 13.64
N PHE A 77 7.94 -2.75 12.44
CA PHE A 77 6.86 -2.80 11.45
C PHE A 77 7.14 -3.90 10.42
N ALA A 78 6.09 -4.60 9.96
CA ALA A 78 6.21 -5.57 8.89
C ALA A 78 4.97 -5.59 7.98
N GLY A 79 5.14 -5.16 6.73
CA GLY A 79 4.16 -5.34 5.65
C GLY A 79 4.38 -6.68 4.94
N PHE A 80 4.19 -7.79 5.65
CA PHE A 80 4.51 -9.11 5.11
C PHE A 80 3.52 -9.55 4.03
N ASN A 81 4.07 -10.10 2.93
CA ASN A 81 3.28 -10.46 1.77
C ASN A 81 2.46 -11.74 2.01
N CYS A 82 1.16 -11.68 1.70
CA CYS A 82 0.24 -12.81 1.69
C CYS A 82 -0.36 -13.03 0.30
N GLN A 83 0.44 -12.92 -0.77
CA GLN A 83 -0.06 -13.04 -2.16
C GLN A 83 -0.68 -14.41 -2.47
N GLY A 84 -0.25 -15.47 -1.81
CA GLY A 84 -0.90 -16.79 -1.90
C GLY A 84 -2.37 -16.75 -1.46
N PHE A 85 -2.77 -15.73 -0.75
CA PHE A 85 -4.05 -15.60 -0.06
C PHE A 85 -4.94 -14.47 -0.57
N SER A 86 -4.47 -13.60 -1.48
CA SER A 86 -5.32 -12.53 -2.00
C SER A 86 -6.45 -13.08 -2.87
N ARG A 87 -7.62 -12.43 -2.87
CA ARG A 87 -8.75 -12.77 -3.76
C ARG A 87 -8.37 -12.73 -5.24
N ALA A 88 -7.33 -12.00 -5.61
CA ALA A 88 -6.76 -11.93 -6.96
C ALA A 88 -5.66 -12.97 -7.21
N GLY A 89 -5.19 -13.70 -6.20
CA GLY A 89 -4.16 -14.74 -6.27
C GLY A 89 -4.77 -16.14 -6.45
N LYS A 90 -3.92 -17.10 -6.85
CA LYS A 90 -4.34 -18.49 -7.09
C LYS A 90 -4.63 -19.30 -5.82
N ARG A 91 -4.72 -18.68 -4.63
CA ARG A 91 -4.98 -19.30 -3.31
C ARG A 91 -4.25 -20.63 -3.10
N LYS A 92 -2.96 -20.69 -3.45
CA LYS A 92 -2.16 -21.89 -3.19
C LYS A 92 -1.67 -21.87 -1.74
N VAL A 93 -2.20 -22.73 -0.92
CA VAL A 93 -1.83 -22.93 0.49
C VAL A 93 -0.32 -23.21 0.66
N THR A 94 0.27 -23.92 -0.30
CA THR A 94 1.69 -24.29 -0.33
C THR A 94 2.63 -23.20 -0.86
N ASP A 95 2.16 -21.97 -1.06
CA ASP A 95 3.02 -20.87 -1.55
C ASP A 95 4.03 -20.51 -0.44
N PRO A 96 5.35 -20.57 -0.70
CA PRO A 96 6.38 -20.22 0.30
C PRO A 96 6.23 -18.82 0.88
N ARG A 97 5.59 -17.90 0.13
CA ARG A 97 5.32 -16.54 0.58
C ARG A 97 4.33 -16.46 1.74
N ASN A 98 3.53 -17.51 1.96
CA ASN A 98 2.62 -17.60 3.09
C ASN A 98 3.36 -17.79 4.42
N GLN A 99 4.64 -18.15 4.36
CA GLN A 99 5.50 -18.35 5.53
C GLN A 99 6.34 -17.11 5.88
N LEU A 100 6.22 -16.00 5.12
CA LEU A 100 7.02 -14.80 5.39
C LEU A 100 6.70 -14.15 6.74
N PHE A 101 5.50 -14.35 7.30
CA PHE A 101 5.22 -13.92 8.67
C PHE A 101 6.16 -14.58 9.70
N GLN A 102 6.68 -15.79 9.43
CA GLN A 102 7.66 -16.44 10.30
C GLN A 102 8.97 -15.67 10.38
N GLN A 103 9.35 -14.94 9.32
CA GLN A 103 10.50 -14.05 9.35
C GLN A 103 10.27 -12.83 10.24
N PHE A 104 9.03 -12.34 10.27
CA PHE A 104 8.63 -11.29 11.21
C PHE A 104 8.69 -11.80 12.66
N VAL A 105 8.16 -13.00 12.95
CA VAL A 105 8.28 -13.64 14.27
C VAL A 105 9.74 -13.83 14.65
N ARG A 106 10.57 -14.37 13.74
CA ARG A 106 12.01 -14.59 13.96
C ARG A 106 12.76 -13.29 14.28
N ALA A 107 12.54 -12.24 13.48
CA ALA A 107 13.16 -10.93 13.73
C ALA A 107 12.71 -10.37 15.09
N THR A 108 11.42 -10.45 15.41
CA THR A 108 10.87 -10.01 16.70
C THR A 108 11.51 -10.76 17.86
N ASP A 109 11.68 -12.09 17.73
CA ASP A 109 12.31 -12.91 18.77
C ASP A 109 13.78 -12.53 19.02
N GLN A 110 14.53 -12.17 17.98
CA GLN A 110 15.93 -11.77 18.11
C GLN A 110 16.09 -10.33 18.63
N ILE A 111 15.22 -9.41 18.21
CA ILE A 111 15.31 -7.97 18.51
C ILE A 111 14.64 -7.62 19.84
N LYS A 112 13.55 -8.32 20.22
CA LYS A 112 12.77 -8.09 21.44
C LYS A 112 12.23 -6.64 21.57
N PRO A 113 11.57 -6.07 20.53
CA PRO A 113 11.04 -4.71 20.59
C PRO A 113 9.95 -4.56 21.66
N ARG A 114 9.60 -3.32 22.01
CA ARG A 114 8.44 -3.05 22.91
C ARG A 114 7.13 -3.42 22.24
N PHE A 115 6.97 -3.01 20.98
CA PHE A 115 5.77 -3.23 20.17
C PHE A 115 6.12 -3.78 18.80
N ILE A 116 5.15 -4.41 18.19
CA ILE A 116 5.20 -4.79 16.77
C ILE A 116 3.95 -4.26 16.06
N ILE A 117 4.09 -3.92 14.78
CA ILE A 117 2.99 -3.55 13.90
C ILE A 117 3.08 -4.43 12.65
N GLY A 118 2.05 -5.22 12.39
CA GLY A 118 1.89 -5.99 11.16
C GLY A 118 0.85 -5.33 10.24
N GLU A 119 1.10 -5.28 8.94
CA GLU A 119 0.12 -4.84 7.95
C GLU A 119 -0.17 -5.95 6.94
N ASN A 120 -1.44 -6.05 6.53
CA ASN A 120 -1.84 -6.97 5.48
C ASN A 120 -3.16 -6.56 4.81
N VAL A 121 -3.55 -7.30 3.77
CA VAL A 121 -4.87 -7.17 3.14
C VAL A 121 -5.97 -7.72 4.07
N THR A 122 -7.18 -7.17 3.95
CA THR A 122 -8.32 -7.55 4.81
C THR A 122 -8.70 -9.03 4.70
N GLY A 123 -8.37 -9.67 3.58
CA GLY A 123 -8.58 -11.10 3.39
C GLY A 123 -7.90 -11.99 4.43
N LEU A 124 -6.83 -11.51 5.08
CA LEU A 124 -6.14 -12.25 6.14
C LEU A 124 -7.06 -12.59 7.32
N ALA A 125 -8.04 -11.73 7.62
CA ALA A 125 -8.95 -11.93 8.75
C ALA A 125 -9.87 -13.16 8.61
N SER A 126 -10.18 -13.56 7.38
CA SER A 126 -11.07 -14.72 7.10
C SER A 126 -10.36 -15.88 6.42
N MET A 127 -9.04 -15.79 6.32
CA MET A 127 -8.24 -16.76 5.61
C MET A 127 -7.94 -17.97 6.47
N LYS A 128 -8.16 -19.14 5.89
CA LYS A 128 -7.78 -20.43 6.48
C LYS A 128 -6.37 -20.84 6.04
N SER A 129 -5.70 -21.61 6.87
CA SER A 129 -4.33 -22.09 6.63
C SER A 129 -4.28 -23.21 5.58
N GLY A 130 -5.41 -23.84 5.30
CA GLY A 130 -5.54 -24.94 4.36
C GLY A 130 -6.86 -24.88 3.58
N PRO A 131 -7.13 -25.89 2.72
CA PRO A 131 -8.30 -25.94 1.84
C PRO A 131 -9.58 -26.38 2.54
N ASN A 132 -9.51 -26.96 3.75
CA ASN A 132 -10.66 -27.54 4.45
C ASN A 132 -11.38 -26.49 5.30
N GLU A 133 -12.67 -26.73 5.56
CA GLU A 133 -13.47 -25.83 6.38
C GLU A 133 -13.01 -25.79 7.85
N ASP A 134 -12.44 -26.87 8.35
CA ASP A 134 -11.94 -26.99 9.73
C ASP A 134 -10.51 -26.48 9.92
N ASP A 135 -9.83 -26.08 8.84
CA ASP A 135 -8.47 -25.52 8.95
C ASP A 135 -8.49 -24.22 9.76
N PRO A 136 -7.50 -24.01 10.66
CA PRO A 136 -7.47 -22.84 11.50
C PRO A 136 -7.29 -21.54 10.68
N LEU A 137 -7.72 -20.42 11.23
CA LEU A 137 -7.49 -19.12 10.63
C LEU A 137 -6.01 -18.75 10.68
N MET A 138 -5.50 -18.14 9.61
CA MET A 138 -4.11 -17.67 9.55
C MET A 138 -3.79 -16.66 10.66
N LEU A 139 -4.75 -15.80 11.03
CA LEU A 139 -4.58 -14.88 12.15
C LEU A 139 -4.37 -15.59 13.49
N ASP A 140 -5.00 -16.73 13.71
CA ASP A 140 -4.83 -17.50 14.94
C ASP A 140 -3.45 -18.18 14.97
N ILE A 141 -2.98 -18.68 13.82
CA ILE A 141 -1.62 -19.20 13.68
C ILE A 141 -0.57 -18.11 13.97
N ILE A 142 -0.76 -16.92 13.38
CA ILE A 142 0.14 -15.77 13.62
C ILE A 142 0.10 -15.39 15.10
N ARG A 143 -1.09 -15.30 15.70
CA ARG A 143 -1.23 -15.00 17.14
C ARG A 143 -0.51 -16.01 18.01
N GLN A 144 -0.67 -17.31 17.72
CA GLN A 144 0.00 -18.38 18.46
C GLN A 144 1.53 -18.29 18.33
N ALA A 145 2.05 -18.03 17.13
CA ALA A 145 3.49 -17.90 16.89
C ALA A 145 4.09 -16.73 17.70
N PHE A 146 3.39 -15.59 17.78
CA PHE A 146 3.85 -14.47 18.59
C PHE A 146 3.70 -14.71 20.10
N ARG A 147 2.66 -15.42 20.55
CA ARG A 147 2.53 -15.84 21.96
C ARG A 147 3.68 -16.72 22.42
N GLN A 148 4.17 -17.62 21.56
CA GLN A 148 5.32 -18.48 21.88
C GLN A 148 6.60 -17.69 22.18
N ILE A 149 6.72 -16.46 21.65
CA ILE A 149 7.86 -15.57 21.92
C ILE A 149 7.54 -14.42 22.87
N GLY A 150 6.37 -14.48 23.57
CA GLY A 150 5.99 -13.58 24.66
C GLY A 150 5.25 -12.30 24.22
N TYR A 151 4.57 -12.31 23.06
CA TYR A 151 3.76 -11.18 22.60
C TYR A 151 2.28 -11.54 22.47
N GLU A 152 1.43 -10.67 22.98
CA GLU A 152 -0.01 -10.70 22.70
C GLU A 152 -0.32 -9.81 21.48
N LEU A 153 -1.40 -10.16 20.75
CA LEU A 153 -1.80 -9.44 19.54
C LEU A 153 -3.26 -8.97 19.59
N THR A 154 -3.48 -7.78 19.06
CA THR A 154 -4.79 -7.27 18.66
C THR A 154 -4.75 -6.82 17.21
N TYR A 155 -5.91 -6.68 16.56
CA TYR A 155 -5.96 -6.16 15.19
C TYR A 155 -7.24 -5.38 14.94
N LYS A 156 -7.19 -4.50 13.94
CA LYS A 156 -8.34 -3.76 13.42
C LYS A 156 -8.18 -3.54 11.90
N VAL A 157 -9.32 -3.55 11.20
CA VAL A 157 -9.36 -3.12 9.80
C VAL A 157 -9.57 -1.62 9.79
N LEU A 158 -8.65 -0.89 9.16
CA LEU A 158 -8.70 0.55 8.98
C LEU A 158 -8.91 0.88 7.51
N GLU A 159 -9.63 1.99 7.23
CA GLU A 159 -9.83 2.51 5.89
C GLU A 159 -9.07 3.83 5.71
N ALA A 160 -8.20 3.91 4.71
CA ALA A 160 -7.22 4.99 4.56
C ALA A 160 -7.86 6.39 4.43
N ASN A 161 -9.05 6.50 3.84
CA ASN A 161 -9.77 7.77 3.72
C ASN A 161 -10.24 8.34 5.08
N GLU A 162 -10.39 7.51 6.10
CA GLU A 162 -10.66 7.95 7.47
C GLU A 162 -9.43 8.61 8.13
N TYR A 163 -8.26 8.46 7.53
CA TYR A 163 -6.97 8.95 8.02
C TYR A 163 -6.34 10.03 7.11
N GLY A 164 -7.16 10.68 6.26
CA GLY A 164 -6.71 11.78 5.41
C GLY A 164 -6.05 11.35 4.10
N VAL A 165 -6.24 10.12 3.65
CA VAL A 165 -5.78 9.62 2.35
C VAL A 165 -6.94 9.64 1.35
N PRO A 166 -6.82 10.25 0.15
CA PRO A 166 -7.93 10.34 -0.81
C PRO A 166 -8.19 9.01 -1.55
N GLN A 167 -8.16 7.89 -0.80
CA GLN A 167 -8.32 6.55 -1.35
C GLN A 167 -9.07 5.63 -0.37
N LYS A 168 -10.11 4.96 -0.86
CA LYS A 168 -10.82 3.89 -0.15
C LYS A 168 -9.98 2.61 -0.20
N ARG A 169 -9.00 2.53 0.71
CA ARG A 169 -8.09 1.39 0.84
C ARG A 169 -8.18 0.81 2.23
N LYS A 170 -8.71 -0.41 2.34
CA LYS A 170 -8.82 -1.13 3.61
C LYS A 170 -7.59 -2.01 3.84
N ARG A 171 -7.05 -1.93 5.06
CA ARG A 171 -5.94 -2.77 5.52
C ARG A 171 -6.20 -3.28 6.92
N ILE A 172 -5.76 -4.48 7.19
CA ILE A 172 -5.71 -5.00 8.55
C ILE A 172 -4.39 -4.56 9.18
N LEU A 173 -4.47 -3.87 10.31
CA LEU A 173 -3.32 -3.51 11.14
C LEU A 173 -3.36 -4.41 12.38
N ILE A 174 -2.24 -5.11 12.60
CA ILE A 174 -2.04 -6.00 13.75
C ILE A 174 -1.05 -5.29 14.67
N VAL A 175 -1.38 -5.16 15.95
CA VAL A 175 -0.49 -4.59 16.95
C VAL A 175 -0.21 -5.63 18.00
N GLY A 176 1.07 -5.79 18.34
CA GLY A 176 1.51 -6.69 19.38
C GLY A 176 2.37 -5.99 20.42
N TRP A 177 2.29 -6.48 21.64
CA TRP A 177 3.03 -5.99 22.81
C TRP A 177 3.54 -7.16 23.64
N LYS A 178 4.63 -6.93 24.39
CA LYS A 178 5.07 -7.90 25.39
C LYS A 178 3.97 -8.07 26.43
N THR A 179 3.82 -9.28 26.97
CA THR A 179 2.87 -9.57 28.04
C THR A 179 3.00 -8.55 29.18
N GLY A 180 1.89 -7.90 29.54
CA GLY A 180 1.83 -6.83 30.53
C GLY A 180 0.52 -6.06 30.42
N THR A 181 0.48 -4.87 31.00
CA THR A 181 -0.71 -3.98 30.93
C THR A 181 -0.80 -3.26 29.60
N PHE A 182 -1.69 -3.70 28.74
CA PHE A 182 -2.07 -3.03 27.50
C PHE A 182 -3.58 -3.18 27.32
N ASP A 183 -4.29 -2.08 27.12
CA ASP A 183 -5.72 -2.10 26.84
C ASP A 183 -5.98 -1.90 25.33
N PRO A 184 -6.31 -2.99 24.60
CA PRO A 184 -6.61 -2.90 23.17
C PRO A 184 -7.79 -2.00 22.84
N ALA A 185 -8.80 -1.92 23.72
CA ALA A 185 -10.00 -1.13 23.46
C ALA A 185 -9.69 0.37 23.45
N SER A 186 -9.04 0.84 24.51
CA SER A 186 -8.60 2.24 24.62
C SER A 186 -7.59 2.60 23.53
N TYR A 187 -6.67 1.69 23.20
CA TYR A 187 -5.70 1.88 22.12
C TYR A 187 -6.40 2.13 20.77
N TRP A 188 -7.32 1.25 20.36
CA TRP A 188 -8.02 1.41 19.09
C TRP A 188 -8.99 2.59 19.06
N ALA A 189 -9.53 2.99 20.22
CA ALA A 189 -10.31 4.23 20.34
C ALA A 189 -9.43 5.46 20.07
N ALA A 190 -8.22 5.50 20.63
CA ALA A 190 -7.27 6.59 20.39
C ALA A 190 -6.79 6.64 18.91
N VAL A 191 -6.55 5.49 18.29
CA VAL A 191 -6.23 5.42 16.84
C VAL A 191 -7.38 5.97 16.00
N ALA A 192 -8.63 5.63 16.31
CA ALA A 192 -9.79 6.17 15.61
C ALA A 192 -9.94 7.69 15.79
N ALA A 193 -9.70 8.20 17.00
CA ALA A 193 -9.70 9.63 17.29
C ALA A 193 -8.61 10.38 16.51
N HIS A 194 -7.42 9.78 16.35
CA HIS A 194 -6.35 10.33 15.51
C HIS A 194 -6.81 10.48 14.04
N GLY A 195 -7.52 9.49 13.50
CA GLY A 195 -8.11 9.54 12.15
C GLY A 195 -9.17 10.63 12.02
N ALA A 196 -10.11 10.70 12.97
CA ALA A 196 -11.19 11.68 12.96
C ALA A 196 -10.71 13.15 12.98
N ALA A 197 -9.50 13.41 13.48
CA ALA A 197 -8.87 14.73 13.46
C ALA A 197 -8.27 15.11 12.08
N LYS A 198 -8.20 14.18 11.12
CA LYS A 198 -7.60 14.42 9.80
C LYS A 198 -8.63 14.96 8.81
N THR A 199 -8.23 15.94 8.03
CA THR A 199 -9.03 16.42 6.88
C THR A 199 -8.75 15.56 5.66
N LEU A 200 -9.80 15.07 5.01
CA LEU A 200 -9.68 14.34 3.76
C LEU A 200 -9.42 15.31 2.59
N PRO A 201 -8.26 15.25 1.92
CA PRO A 201 -7.98 16.10 0.78
C PRO A 201 -8.80 15.64 -0.45
N ARG A 202 -9.17 16.60 -1.30
CA ARG A 202 -9.88 16.30 -2.54
C ARG A 202 -8.91 15.71 -3.57
N MET A 203 -9.34 14.70 -4.30
CA MET A 203 -8.59 14.08 -5.40
C MET A 203 -8.09 15.10 -6.44
N ARG A 204 -8.90 16.13 -6.71
CA ARG A 204 -8.59 17.21 -7.65
C ARG A 204 -7.25 17.91 -7.36
N SER A 205 -6.81 17.95 -6.11
CA SER A 205 -5.54 18.56 -5.70
C SER A 205 -4.31 17.76 -6.14
N PHE A 206 -4.47 16.51 -6.55
CA PHE A 206 -3.37 15.60 -6.87
C PHE A 206 -3.27 15.22 -8.35
N VAL A 207 -4.26 15.61 -9.15
CA VAL A 207 -4.27 15.33 -10.59
C VAL A 207 -3.87 16.57 -11.38
N THR A 208 -3.18 16.34 -12.49
CA THR A 208 -2.70 17.37 -13.39
C THR A 208 -3.58 17.49 -14.65
N LYS A 209 -3.45 18.60 -15.35
CA LYS A 209 -4.09 18.82 -16.66
C LYS A 209 -3.27 18.23 -17.82
N SER A 210 -2.23 17.42 -17.53
CA SER A 210 -1.44 16.76 -18.57
C SER A 210 -2.30 15.88 -19.46
N MET A 211 -2.02 15.92 -20.76
CA MET A 211 -2.62 15.05 -21.77
C MET A 211 -1.75 13.82 -22.09
N ASP A 212 -0.65 13.63 -21.33
CA ASP A 212 0.25 12.50 -21.56
C ASP A 212 -0.49 11.17 -21.41
N GLY A 213 -0.40 10.33 -22.46
CA GLY A 213 -1.13 9.06 -22.54
C GLY A 213 -2.65 9.19 -22.72
N ALA A 214 -3.18 10.37 -22.96
CA ALA A 214 -4.61 10.58 -23.20
C ALA A 214 -5.04 10.03 -24.56
N PHE A 215 -6.22 9.41 -24.60
CA PHE A 215 -6.85 8.91 -25.83
C PHE A 215 -8.24 9.52 -26.01
N LEU A 216 -8.60 9.79 -27.26
CA LEU A 216 -9.89 10.37 -27.63
C LEU A 216 -11.01 9.36 -27.38
N LEU A 217 -12.08 9.80 -26.75
CA LEU A 217 -13.32 9.06 -26.59
C LEU A 217 -14.31 9.47 -27.69
N SER A 218 -14.80 8.53 -28.46
CA SER A 218 -15.88 8.82 -29.39
C SER A 218 -17.18 9.11 -28.63
N PRO A 219 -18.08 9.97 -29.18
CA PRO A 219 -19.34 10.29 -28.51
C PRO A 219 -20.19 9.08 -28.13
N GLN A 220 -20.09 8.00 -28.91
CA GLN A 220 -20.87 6.76 -28.74
C GLN A 220 -20.45 5.94 -27.52
N ILE A 221 -19.20 6.14 -27.02
CA ILE A 221 -18.65 5.40 -25.89
C ILE A 221 -18.45 6.29 -24.65
N LEU A 222 -18.93 7.52 -24.65
CA LEU A 222 -18.86 8.37 -23.46
C LEU A 222 -19.74 7.80 -22.35
N PRO A 223 -19.17 7.48 -21.19
CA PRO A 223 -19.97 7.08 -20.03
C PRO A 223 -20.93 8.17 -19.60
N GLN A 224 -22.10 7.78 -19.08
CA GLN A 224 -23.05 8.73 -18.54
C GLN A 224 -22.43 9.61 -17.44
N GLY A 225 -22.67 10.93 -17.49
CA GLY A 225 -22.11 11.89 -16.54
C GLY A 225 -20.60 12.11 -16.69
N PHE A 226 -19.97 11.65 -17.79
CA PHE A 226 -18.54 11.86 -18.03
C PHE A 226 -18.16 13.35 -17.96
N ARG A 227 -18.93 14.22 -18.63
CA ARG A 227 -18.65 15.65 -18.71
C ARG A 227 -18.71 16.36 -17.36
N ASP A 228 -19.45 15.82 -16.41
CA ASP A 228 -19.63 16.39 -15.06
C ASP A 228 -18.40 16.15 -14.19
N VAL A 229 -17.70 15.03 -14.41
CA VAL A 229 -16.51 14.63 -13.62
C VAL A 229 -15.20 14.91 -14.34
N ALA A 230 -15.22 15.15 -15.67
CA ALA A 230 -14.03 15.39 -16.47
C ALA A 230 -13.38 16.75 -16.13
N LEU A 231 -12.04 16.73 -16.05
CA LEU A 231 -11.23 17.94 -15.86
C LEU A 231 -11.13 18.71 -17.18
N GLU A 232 -11.39 20.01 -17.12
CA GLU A 232 -11.27 20.87 -18.30
C GLU A 232 -9.80 21.21 -18.58
N VAL A 233 -9.39 21.01 -19.83
CA VAL A 233 -8.07 21.30 -20.36
C VAL A 233 -8.16 22.28 -21.53
N PRO A 234 -7.13 23.11 -21.81
CA PRO A 234 -7.12 24.03 -22.94
C PRO A 234 -7.26 23.31 -24.30
N ASP A 235 -7.80 24.00 -25.31
CA ASP A 235 -7.95 23.44 -26.64
C ASP A 235 -6.62 23.12 -27.33
N ASP A 236 -5.60 23.94 -27.08
CA ASP A 236 -4.23 23.79 -27.58
C ASP A 236 -3.40 22.74 -26.82
N ALA A 237 -3.94 22.16 -25.75
CA ALA A 237 -3.23 21.12 -25.01
C ALA A 237 -2.91 19.95 -25.94
N ALA A 238 -1.60 19.70 -26.14
CA ALA A 238 -1.10 18.61 -27.00
C ALA A 238 -1.48 17.25 -26.42
N VAL A 239 -1.91 16.34 -27.28
CA VAL A 239 -2.11 14.93 -26.95
C VAL A 239 -0.79 14.23 -27.19
N GLU A 240 0.00 14.05 -26.13
CA GLU A 240 1.25 13.32 -26.18
C GLU A 240 1.01 11.88 -25.72
N GLY A 241 1.16 10.92 -26.61
CA GLY A 241 1.10 9.53 -26.19
C GLY A 241 0.72 8.57 -27.30
N LYS A 242 1.30 7.39 -27.23
CA LYS A 242 0.90 6.25 -28.06
C LYS A 242 -0.51 5.83 -27.63
N HIS A 243 -1.40 5.64 -28.60
CA HIS A 243 -2.71 5.04 -28.34
C HIS A 243 -2.54 3.82 -27.45
N HIS A 244 -3.12 3.86 -26.25
CA HIS A 244 -3.26 2.64 -25.46
C HIS A 244 -4.08 1.67 -26.32
N PRO A 245 -3.64 0.42 -26.52
CA PRO A 245 -4.35 -0.53 -27.36
C PRO A 245 -5.62 -1.03 -26.65
N PHE A 246 -6.58 -0.16 -26.45
CA PHE A 246 -7.93 -0.54 -26.08
C PHE A 246 -8.62 -1.04 -27.33
N VAL A 247 -8.75 -2.35 -27.48
CA VAL A 247 -9.24 -2.97 -28.73
C VAL A 247 -10.75 -2.81 -28.90
N GLU A 248 -11.51 -2.66 -27.81
CA GLU A 248 -12.94 -2.31 -27.80
C GLU A 248 -13.30 -1.62 -26.49
N LEU A 249 -13.82 -0.39 -26.59
CA LEU A 249 -14.38 0.33 -25.46
C LEU A 249 -15.88 0.11 -25.44
N LYS A 250 -16.37 -0.60 -24.43
CA LYS A 250 -17.81 -0.67 -24.12
C LYS A 250 -18.08 0.26 -22.95
N ALA A 251 -18.93 1.24 -23.14
CA ALA A 251 -19.36 2.12 -22.07
C ALA A 251 -20.68 1.61 -21.48
N THR A 252 -20.70 1.40 -20.18
CA THR A 252 -21.92 1.22 -19.38
C THR A 252 -21.82 2.13 -18.18
N GLU A 253 -22.80 3.04 -18.01
CA GLU A 253 -22.82 4.04 -16.95
C GLU A 253 -21.49 4.85 -16.91
N ARG A 254 -20.69 4.72 -15.85
CA ARG A 254 -19.38 5.41 -15.69
C ARG A 254 -18.20 4.50 -15.97
N LEU A 255 -18.42 3.34 -16.58
CA LEU A 255 -17.40 2.33 -16.77
C LEU A 255 -17.00 2.23 -18.24
N LEU A 256 -15.70 2.19 -18.48
CA LEU A 256 -15.10 1.82 -19.75
C LEU A 256 -14.57 0.40 -19.62
N SER A 257 -14.93 -0.47 -20.55
CA SER A 257 -14.37 -1.82 -20.60
C SER A 257 -13.26 -1.89 -21.64
N CYS A 258 -12.08 -2.28 -21.20
CA CYS A 258 -10.90 -2.48 -22.05
C CYS A 258 -10.68 -3.99 -22.17
N SER A 259 -11.22 -4.64 -23.20
CA SER A 259 -11.27 -6.09 -23.23
C SER A 259 -10.44 -6.69 -24.37
N LYS A 260 -9.49 -7.57 -23.98
CA LYS A 260 -9.03 -8.70 -24.79
C LYS A 260 -9.46 -10.05 -24.21
N ARG A 261 -10.30 -10.10 -23.17
CA ARG A 261 -10.67 -11.32 -22.45
C ARG A 261 -12.16 -11.32 -22.14
N ASP A 262 -12.77 -12.48 -22.01
CA ASP A 262 -14.18 -12.68 -21.64
C ASP A 262 -14.56 -12.19 -20.24
N SER A 263 -13.58 -11.80 -19.43
CA SER A 263 -13.80 -11.11 -18.16
C SER A 263 -13.53 -9.62 -18.34
N PRO A 264 -14.58 -8.78 -18.35
CA PRO A 264 -14.40 -7.34 -18.55
C PRO A 264 -13.68 -6.73 -17.36
N VAL A 265 -12.48 -6.22 -17.58
CA VAL A 265 -11.81 -5.32 -16.62
C VAL A 265 -12.41 -3.94 -16.86
N HIS A 266 -13.36 -3.58 -16.02
CA HIS A 266 -13.96 -2.26 -16.07
C HIS A 266 -13.02 -1.21 -15.50
N SER A 267 -12.78 -0.14 -16.27
CA SER A 267 -12.09 1.06 -15.83
C SER A 267 -13.13 2.13 -15.50
N GLU A 268 -13.03 2.70 -14.32
CA GLU A 268 -13.92 3.76 -13.86
C GLU A 268 -13.33 5.13 -14.19
N ILE A 269 -14.16 6.03 -14.74
CA ILE A 269 -13.81 7.44 -14.78
C ILE A 269 -13.97 7.99 -13.36
N ILE A 270 -12.85 8.44 -12.79
CA ILE A 270 -12.83 8.89 -11.39
C ILE A 270 -13.61 10.20 -11.22
N ASN A 271 -14.38 10.27 -10.14
CA ASN A 271 -14.94 11.53 -9.67
C ASN A 271 -13.92 12.18 -8.72
N LEU A 272 -13.42 13.35 -9.12
CA LEU A 272 -12.36 14.07 -8.39
C LEU A 272 -12.79 14.68 -7.06
N ASP A 273 -14.08 14.69 -6.76
CA ASP A 273 -14.62 15.19 -5.49
C ASP A 273 -14.75 14.08 -4.42
N ASN A 274 -14.53 12.82 -4.82
CA ASN A 274 -14.60 11.65 -3.95
C ASN A 274 -13.24 10.95 -3.82
N PRO A 275 -13.00 10.21 -2.74
CA PRO A 275 -11.83 9.32 -2.65
C PRO A 275 -11.83 8.26 -3.74
N SER A 276 -10.68 7.97 -4.32
CA SER A 276 -10.53 6.91 -5.33
C SER A 276 -10.78 5.52 -4.74
N LYS A 277 -11.04 4.54 -5.60
CA LYS A 277 -10.88 3.11 -5.24
C LYS A 277 -9.41 2.78 -5.02
N THR A 278 -9.17 1.59 -4.46
CA THR A 278 -7.81 1.10 -4.18
C THR A 278 -6.94 1.06 -5.44
N ILE A 279 -5.79 1.72 -5.39
CA ILE A 279 -4.70 1.59 -6.38
C ILE A 279 -4.06 0.21 -6.20
N ILE A 280 -3.92 -0.52 -7.30
CA ILE A 280 -3.33 -1.87 -7.33
C ILE A 280 -1.95 -1.85 -7.99
N CYS A 281 -1.09 -2.79 -7.62
CA CYS A 281 0.28 -2.88 -8.15
C CYS A 281 0.34 -3.23 -9.66
N THR A 282 -0.74 -3.72 -10.24
CA THR A 282 -0.86 -4.04 -11.68
C THR A 282 -1.52 -2.93 -12.48
N TYR A 283 -1.63 -1.71 -11.93
CA TYR A 283 -2.30 -0.58 -12.57
C TYR A 283 -1.71 -0.21 -13.92
N ASP A 284 -0.41 -0.41 -14.13
CA ASP A 284 0.28 -0.15 -15.39
C ASP A 284 -0.36 -0.87 -16.60
N HIS A 285 -0.69 -2.15 -16.47
CA HIS A 285 -1.30 -2.91 -17.58
C HIS A 285 -2.80 -3.10 -17.46
N GLN A 286 -3.40 -2.71 -16.35
CA GLN A 286 -4.83 -2.80 -16.09
C GLN A 286 -5.30 -1.55 -15.32
N PRO A 287 -5.29 -0.36 -15.95
CA PRO A 287 -5.73 0.85 -15.31
C PRO A 287 -7.25 0.76 -15.04
N ARG A 288 -7.59 0.54 -13.77
CA ARG A 288 -9.00 0.47 -13.32
C ARG A 288 -9.58 1.84 -12.98
N LEU A 289 -8.74 2.87 -12.97
CA LEU A 289 -9.08 4.25 -12.66
C LEU A 289 -8.57 5.13 -13.79
N LEU A 290 -9.43 5.84 -14.45
CA LEU A 290 -9.09 6.75 -15.54
C LEU A 290 -9.49 8.18 -15.19
N LEU A 291 -8.63 9.12 -15.49
CA LEU A 291 -8.95 10.55 -15.45
C LEU A 291 -9.69 10.93 -16.73
N GLY A 292 -10.90 11.48 -16.58
CA GLY A 292 -11.64 12.08 -17.67
C GLY A 292 -11.13 13.51 -17.93
N LEU A 293 -10.93 13.86 -19.22
CA LEU A 293 -10.50 15.17 -19.66
C LEU A 293 -11.46 15.67 -20.75
N LYS A 294 -11.78 16.96 -20.76
CA LYS A 294 -12.62 17.58 -21.80
C LYS A 294 -11.99 18.88 -22.27
N LYS A 295 -12.11 19.14 -23.56
CA LYS A 295 -11.74 20.42 -24.18
C LYS A 295 -12.97 21.30 -24.43
N PRO A 296 -12.85 22.65 -24.48
CA PRO A 296 -13.92 23.55 -24.81
C PRO A 296 -14.57 23.26 -26.18
N ASN A 297 -13.80 22.77 -27.16
CA ASN A 297 -14.29 22.35 -28.47
C ASN A 297 -15.19 21.09 -28.44
N GLY A 298 -15.45 20.53 -27.26
CA GLY A 298 -16.33 19.38 -27.04
C GLY A 298 -15.67 18.02 -27.10
N HIS A 299 -14.40 17.94 -27.49
CA HIS A 299 -13.66 16.67 -27.47
C HIS A 299 -13.43 16.18 -26.03
N CYS A 300 -13.63 14.88 -25.84
CA CYS A 300 -13.48 14.20 -24.57
C CYS A 300 -12.37 13.15 -24.66
N TYR A 301 -11.55 13.07 -23.62
CA TYR A 301 -10.40 12.17 -23.53
C TYR A 301 -10.41 11.44 -22.20
N ALA A 302 -9.75 10.31 -22.15
CA ALA A 302 -9.42 9.64 -20.91
C ALA A 302 -7.92 9.28 -20.89
N ARG A 303 -7.34 9.22 -19.70
CA ARG A 303 -5.99 8.72 -19.50
C ARG A 303 -5.83 7.99 -18.19
N SER A 304 -4.80 7.18 -18.09
CA SER A 304 -4.34 6.63 -16.82
C SER A 304 -3.83 7.74 -15.91
N LEU A 305 -3.88 7.52 -14.62
CA LEU A 305 -3.20 8.37 -13.64
C LEU A 305 -1.68 8.22 -13.78
N LEU A 306 -0.97 9.32 -13.71
CA LEU A 306 0.50 9.35 -13.77
C LEU A 306 1.11 8.84 -12.45
N PRO A 307 2.35 8.33 -12.45
CA PRO A 307 3.01 7.88 -11.22
C PRO A 307 3.04 8.92 -10.11
N LEU A 308 3.26 10.20 -10.45
CA LEU A 308 3.21 11.31 -9.49
C LEU A 308 1.83 11.47 -8.84
N GLU A 309 0.76 11.34 -9.62
CA GLU A 309 -0.62 11.42 -9.14
C GLU A 309 -0.96 10.21 -8.25
N LEU A 310 -0.62 9.00 -8.70
CA LEU A 310 -0.80 7.76 -7.95
C LEU A 310 -0.09 7.82 -6.59
N LYS A 311 1.15 8.34 -6.57
CA LYS A 311 1.96 8.51 -5.37
C LYS A 311 1.26 9.39 -4.33
N GLN A 312 0.78 10.54 -4.75
CA GLN A 312 0.08 11.49 -3.86
C GLN A 312 -1.28 10.96 -3.39
N ILE A 313 -2.03 10.29 -4.28
CA ILE A 313 -3.29 9.63 -3.93
C ILE A 313 -3.09 8.49 -2.92
N GLN A 314 -1.92 7.83 -2.94
CA GLN A 314 -1.53 6.82 -1.96
C GLN A 314 -1.13 7.43 -0.60
N GLY A 315 -0.97 8.75 -0.51
CA GLY A 315 -0.64 9.48 0.71
C GLY A 315 0.82 9.90 0.85
N PHE A 316 1.65 9.68 -0.18
CA PHE A 316 3.02 10.19 -0.20
C PHE A 316 3.07 11.68 -0.55
N PRO A 317 4.03 12.44 -0.05
CA PRO A 317 4.27 13.81 -0.48
C PRO A 317 4.80 13.88 -1.93
N ALA A 318 4.68 15.05 -2.55
CA ALA A 318 5.04 15.24 -3.97
C ALA A 318 6.55 15.04 -4.23
N ASP A 319 7.38 15.38 -3.27
CA ASP A 319 8.85 15.26 -3.32
C ASP A 319 9.39 13.88 -2.96
N PHE A 320 8.54 12.97 -2.47
CA PHE A 320 8.96 11.60 -2.17
C PHE A 320 9.48 10.89 -3.43
N ILE A 321 10.68 10.35 -3.36
CA ILE A 321 11.36 9.74 -4.51
C ILE A 321 10.94 8.28 -4.68
N VAL A 322 10.40 7.95 -5.86
CA VAL A 322 10.14 6.56 -6.28
C VAL A 322 10.94 6.29 -7.55
N THR A 323 11.88 5.37 -7.47
CA THR A 323 12.83 5.06 -8.55
C THR A 323 12.38 3.89 -9.44
N GLY A 324 13.08 3.70 -10.56
CA GLY A 324 12.82 2.62 -11.52
C GLY A 324 11.96 3.06 -12.70
N SER A 325 11.61 2.12 -13.56
CA SER A 325 10.70 2.35 -14.69
C SER A 325 9.31 2.78 -14.20
N ILE A 326 8.49 3.34 -15.08
CA ILE A 326 7.08 3.68 -14.79
C ILE A 326 6.34 2.48 -14.17
N LYS A 327 6.54 1.30 -14.72
CA LYS A 327 5.98 0.04 -14.19
C LYS A 327 6.47 -0.25 -12.78
N ASP A 328 7.78 -0.09 -12.51
CA ASP A 328 8.34 -0.31 -11.18
C ASP A 328 7.78 0.69 -10.17
N GLN A 329 7.68 1.96 -10.55
CA GLN A 329 7.09 3.01 -9.72
C GLN A 329 5.63 2.69 -9.35
N ILE A 330 4.81 2.35 -10.34
CA ILE A 330 3.40 1.98 -10.15
C ILE A 330 3.28 0.75 -9.23
N THR A 331 4.13 -0.26 -9.44
CA THR A 331 4.15 -1.47 -8.61
C THR A 331 4.48 -1.14 -7.15
N GLN A 332 5.50 -0.33 -6.91
CA GLN A 332 5.89 0.12 -5.57
C GLN A 332 4.77 0.90 -4.88
N ILE A 333 4.19 1.88 -5.59
CA ILE A 333 3.09 2.71 -5.06
C ILE A 333 1.86 1.84 -4.72
N GLY A 334 1.47 0.94 -5.61
CA GLY A 334 0.30 0.08 -5.42
C GLY A 334 0.46 -0.92 -4.26
N ASN A 335 1.69 -1.38 -4.01
CA ASN A 335 2.01 -2.27 -2.88
C ASN A 335 2.15 -1.52 -1.56
N ALA A 336 2.51 -0.24 -1.59
CA ALA A 336 2.79 0.52 -0.38
C ALA A 336 1.59 0.58 0.58
N VAL A 337 1.88 0.52 1.86
CA VAL A 337 0.92 0.91 2.89
C VAL A 337 0.84 2.45 2.93
N PRO A 338 -0.36 3.06 3.03
CA PRO A 338 -0.47 4.50 3.18
C PRO A 338 0.22 4.98 4.46
N PRO A 339 1.15 5.96 4.36
CA PRO A 339 1.91 6.44 5.51
C PRO A 339 1.04 6.90 6.68
N GLN A 340 -0.11 7.52 6.39
CA GLN A 340 -1.03 8.04 7.41
C GLN A 340 -1.65 6.94 8.28
N LEU A 341 -1.86 5.73 7.74
CA LEU A 341 -2.34 4.60 8.57
C LEU A 341 -1.28 4.17 9.58
N VAL A 342 -0.02 4.12 9.14
CA VAL A 342 1.10 3.76 10.02
C VAL A 342 1.36 4.86 11.05
N GLU A 343 1.34 6.13 10.62
CA GLU A 343 1.43 7.29 11.51
C GLU A 343 0.39 7.23 12.63
N ALA A 344 -0.88 6.97 12.29
CA ALA A 344 -1.95 6.91 13.29
C ALA A 344 -1.73 5.81 14.32
N VAL A 345 -1.40 4.59 13.87
CA VAL A 345 -1.18 3.44 14.73
C VAL A 345 0.07 3.62 15.61
N ALA A 346 1.18 4.08 15.02
CA ALA A 346 2.44 4.25 15.73
C ALA A 346 2.42 5.45 16.71
N SER A 347 1.74 6.55 16.37
CA SER A 347 1.66 7.74 17.26
C SER A 347 1.03 7.43 18.60
N VAL A 348 0.00 6.57 18.63
CA VAL A 348 -0.65 6.17 19.89
C VAL A 348 0.27 5.30 20.73
N LEU A 349 1.07 4.41 20.12
CA LEU A 349 2.05 3.57 20.83
C LEU A 349 3.16 4.38 21.50
N LYS A 350 3.46 5.59 20.99
CA LYS A 350 4.48 6.47 21.56
C LYS A 350 4.13 6.97 22.96
N GLY A 351 2.84 7.09 23.25
CA GLY A 351 2.34 7.55 24.54
C GLY A 351 2.20 6.45 25.61
N LEU A 352 2.39 5.19 25.22
CA LEU A 352 2.30 4.01 26.10
C LEU A 352 3.68 3.54 26.53
#